data_907ca63bf32b297d87a3bb5641f16633
#
_entry.id   907ca63bf32b297d87a3bb5641f16633
#
_cell.length_a   1.000
_cell.length_b   1.000
_cell.length_c   1.000
_cell.angle_alpha   90.00
_cell.angle_beta   90.00
_cell.angle_gamma   90.00
#
_symmetry.space_group_name_H-M   'P 1'
#
loop_
_entity.id
_entity.type
_entity.pdbx_description
1 polymer ?
#
loop_
_entity_poly.entity_id
_entity_poly.type
_entity_poly.pdbx_seq_one_letter_code
_entity_poly.pdbx_strand_id
1 'polypeptide(L)'
;QFKDSVTSYSETDYLDDILKVTDNKSDKKLAIELVSKSFSTIQWMNKLGHYWKPTFDNPTSANVVSFDGKGYGLINRWKRIALQKGVKILFECPVVDLINSKNKISGVVINYKNQRIKLFSKSVILACGSFESNPEMRAKFLGENWRNIKLRGVPHNTGEGLEMAINHGAIPYDDWSTCHSSPQDINRPPYDLPGINKSGDYWSRYA
;
A
#
# COMPACT_ATOMS: atom_id res chain seq x y z
N GLN A 1 8.83 0.51 26.07
CA GLN A 1 7.71 -0.41 26.39
C GLN A 1 7.78 -1.75 25.63
N PHE A 2 8.66 -1.90 24.64
CA PHE A 2 8.79 -3.12 23.82
C PHE A 2 10.13 -3.85 24.00
N LYS A 3 11.00 -3.37 24.90
CA LYS A 3 12.39 -3.89 25.02
C LYS A 3 12.53 -5.32 25.52
N ASP A 4 11.54 -5.82 26.24
CA ASP A 4 11.70 -7.09 26.98
C ASP A 4 10.98 -8.29 26.34
N SER A 5 10.30 -8.09 25.21
CA SER A 5 9.47 -9.12 24.58
C SER A 5 9.77 -9.42 23.11
N VAL A 6 10.77 -8.76 22.52
CA VAL A 6 11.10 -8.88 21.09
C VAL A 6 12.55 -9.31 20.97
N THR A 7 12.82 -10.39 20.26
CA THR A 7 14.18 -10.79 19.90
C THR A 7 14.89 -9.67 19.16
N SER A 8 16.19 -9.49 19.41
CA SER A 8 16.95 -8.46 18.69
C SER A 8 16.97 -8.80 17.20
N TYR A 9 16.59 -7.84 16.39
CA TYR A 9 16.63 -7.94 14.93
C TYR A 9 17.38 -6.71 14.44
N SER A 10 18.59 -6.90 13.95
CA SER A 10 19.48 -5.81 13.58
C SER A 10 19.14 -5.24 12.20
N GLU A 11 19.63 -4.04 11.91
CA GLU A 11 19.52 -3.47 10.55
C GLU A 11 20.22 -4.35 9.52
N THR A 12 21.31 -5.02 9.90
CA THR A 12 22.02 -5.96 9.03
C THR A 12 21.16 -7.17 8.73
N ASP A 13 20.56 -7.81 9.75
CA ASP A 13 19.68 -8.96 9.55
C ASP A 13 18.49 -8.60 8.65
N TYR A 14 17.91 -7.41 8.84
CA TYR A 14 16.79 -6.95 8.02
C TYR A 14 17.20 -6.71 6.57
N LEU A 15 18.35 -6.09 6.33
CA LEU A 15 18.87 -5.89 4.97
C LEU A 15 19.19 -7.22 4.29
N ASP A 16 19.83 -8.15 5.00
CA ASP A 16 20.18 -9.47 4.47
C ASP A 16 18.93 -10.27 4.12
N ASP A 17 17.87 -10.21 4.93
CA ASP A 17 16.60 -10.84 4.64
C ASP A 17 15.94 -10.24 3.37
N ILE A 18 15.95 -8.92 3.21
CA ILE A 18 15.44 -8.28 1.99
C ILE A 18 16.20 -8.76 0.76
N LEU A 19 17.54 -8.73 0.82
CA LEU A 19 18.37 -9.14 -0.31
C LEU A 19 18.20 -10.63 -0.64
N LYS A 20 18.07 -11.47 0.37
CA LYS A 20 17.83 -12.91 0.21
C LYS A 20 16.49 -13.21 -0.43
N VAL A 21 15.40 -12.60 0.04
CA VAL A 21 14.04 -12.83 -0.48
C VAL A 21 13.90 -12.35 -1.92
N THR A 22 14.67 -11.32 -2.30
CA THR A 22 14.62 -10.74 -3.65
C THR A 22 15.72 -11.25 -4.57
N ASP A 23 16.44 -12.31 -4.21
CA ASP A 23 17.61 -12.82 -4.97
C ASP A 23 18.62 -11.71 -5.33
N ASN A 24 18.82 -10.76 -4.44
CA ASN A 24 19.66 -9.55 -4.65
C ASN A 24 19.22 -8.65 -5.81
N LYS A 25 17.96 -8.74 -6.24
CA LYS A 25 17.42 -7.91 -7.33
C LYS A 25 16.89 -6.56 -6.84
N SER A 26 16.67 -6.38 -5.54
CA SER A 26 16.25 -5.09 -4.97
C SER A 26 17.27 -3.99 -5.24
N ASP A 27 16.78 -2.76 -5.42
CA ASP A 27 17.65 -1.59 -5.35
C ASP A 27 18.26 -1.50 -3.94
N LYS A 28 19.55 -1.79 -3.86
CA LYS A 28 20.26 -1.86 -2.58
C LYS A 28 20.25 -0.52 -1.83
N LYS A 29 20.26 0.62 -2.55
CA LYS A 29 20.21 1.94 -1.91
C LYS A 29 18.87 2.19 -1.26
N LEU A 30 17.78 1.84 -1.95
CA LEU A 30 16.44 1.95 -1.40
C LEU A 30 16.23 0.98 -0.23
N ALA A 31 16.76 -0.24 -0.30
CA ALA A 31 16.70 -1.21 0.79
C ALA A 31 17.41 -0.68 2.06
N ILE A 32 18.60 -0.12 1.92
CA ILE A 32 19.36 0.48 3.03
C ILE A 32 18.57 1.67 3.62
N GLU A 33 18.01 2.55 2.78
CA GLU A 33 17.20 3.69 3.26
C GLU A 33 15.95 3.21 4.02
N LEU A 34 15.26 2.19 3.52
CA LEU A 34 14.12 1.57 4.20
C LEU A 34 14.50 1.05 5.57
N VAL A 35 15.55 0.24 5.65
CA VAL A 35 16.01 -0.39 6.89
C VAL A 35 16.42 0.67 7.92
N SER A 36 17.29 1.61 7.54
CA SER A 36 17.81 2.64 8.44
C SER A 36 16.73 3.61 8.95
N LYS A 37 15.63 3.81 8.18
CA LYS A 37 14.54 4.71 8.55
C LYS A 37 13.36 4.01 9.23
N SER A 38 13.27 2.69 9.17
CA SER A 38 12.09 1.94 9.64
C SER A 38 11.76 2.25 11.10
N PHE A 39 12.71 2.11 12.01
CA PHE A 39 12.50 2.33 13.44
C PHE A 39 12.17 3.80 13.77
N SER A 40 12.91 4.74 13.18
CA SER A 40 12.66 6.16 13.37
C SER A 40 11.28 6.60 12.85
N THR A 41 10.79 5.96 11.78
CA THR A 41 9.43 6.17 11.25
C THR A 41 8.37 5.68 12.23
N ILE A 42 8.54 4.51 12.84
CA ILE A 42 7.65 4.01 13.90
C ILE A 42 7.60 4.98 15.08
N GLN A 43 8.76 5.48 15.52
CA GLN A 43 8.82 6.47 16.59
C GLN A 43 8.12 7.78 16.23
N TRP A 44 8.32 8.25 14.99
CA TRP A 44 7.63 9.45 14.47
C TRP A 44 6.10 9.27 14.45
N MET A 45 5.62 8.13 13.96
CA MET A 45 4.19 7.82 13.97
C MET A 45 3.63 7.76 15.40
N ASN A 46 4.39 7.17 16.32
CA ASN A 46 3.98 7.13 17.74
C ASN A 46 3.85 8.54 18.34
N LYS A 47 4.78 9.47 18.05
CA LYS A 47 4.68 10.88 18.45
C LYS A 47 3.45 11.58 17.86
N LEU A 48 2.96 11.14 16.72
CA LEU A 48 1.71 11.62 16.11
C LEU A 48 0.45 10.95 16.69
N GLY A 49 0.60 10.06 17.66
CA GLY A 49 -0.50 9.41 18.35
C GLY A 49 -0.94 8.09 17.73
N HIS A 50 -0.09 7.45 16.92
CA HIS A 50 -0.30 6.06 16.52
C HIS A 50 0.13 5.13 17.66
N TYR A 51 -0.67 4.08 17.89
CA TYR A 51 -0.37 3.04 18.87
C TYR A 51 -0.06 1.73 18.18
N TRP A 52 0.95 1.05 18.71
CA TRP A 52 1.47 -0.19 18.19
C TRP A 52 1.25 -1.29 19.22
N LYS A 53 0.93 -2.48 18.75
CA LYS A 53 0.83 -3.69 19.57
C LYS A 53 1.78 -4.74 19.03
N PRO A 54 2.53 -5.44 19.88
CA PRO A 54 3.30 -6.60 19.45
C PRO A 54 2.36 -7.65 18.85
N THR A 55 2.81 -8.35 17.83
CA THR A 55 2.07 -9.46 17.23
C THR A 55 2.68 -10.76 17.75
N PHE A 56 2.03 -11.37 18.74
CA PHE A 56 2.50 -12.61 19.36
C PHE A 56 1.86 -13.88 18.77
N ASP A 57 0.95 -13.72 17.84
CA ASP A 57 0.13 -14.81 17.30
C ASP A 57 0.90 -15.79 16.40
N ASN A 58 2.15 -15.48 16.06
CA ASN A 58 3.01 -16.34 15.28
C ASN A 58 4.46 -16.29 15.83
N PRO A 59 5.04 -17.41 16.26
CA PRO A 59 6.43 -17.47 16.76
C PRO A 59 7.47 -16.95 15.75
N THR A 60 7.18 -17.05 14.45
CA THR A 60 8.07 -16.56 13.38
C THR A 60 7.95 -15.05 13.13
N SER A 61 6.99 -14.37 13.76
CA SER A 61 6.77 -12.92 13.62
C SER A 61 6.95 -12.16 14.93
N ALA A 62 7.77 -12.65 15.82
CA ALA A 62 8.05 -12.05 17.14
C ALA A 62 8.56 -10.59 17.05
N ASN A 63 9.11 -10.19 15.91
CA ASN A 63 9.65 -8.85 15.66
C ASN A 63 8.66 -7.93 14.94
N VAL A 64 7.40 -8.34 14.76
CA VAL A 64 6.38 -7.58 14.04
C VAL A 64 5.48 -6.84 15.03
N VAL A 65 5.24 -5.57 14.76
CA VAL A 65 4.24 -4.78 15.45
C VAL A 65 3.05 -4.50 14.53
N SER A 66 1.86 -4.50 15.08
CA SER A 66 0.64 -4.17 14.35
C SER A 66 0.04 -2.86 14.84
N PHE A 67 -0.75 -2.22 14.00
CA PHE A 67 -1.50 -1.04 14.41
C PHE A 67 -2.67 -1.41 15.30
N ASP A 68 -2.90 -0.60 16.33
CA ASP A 68 -4.13 -0.69 17.09
C ASP A 68 -5.33 -0.38 16.20
N GLY A 69 -6.31 -1.31 16.17
CA GLY A 69 -7.44 -1.26 15.24
C GLY A 69 -7.11 -1.68 13.80
N LYS A 70 -5.95 -2.31 13.58
CA LYS A 70 -5.50 -2.80 12.27
C LYS A 70 -5.51 -1.69 11.20
N GLY A 71 -5.74 -2.02 9.92
CA GLY A 71 -5.77 -1.03 8.83
C GLY A 71 -6.86 0.05 9.00
N TYR A 72 -8.02 -0.32 9.51
CA TYR A 72 -9.09 0.65 9.80
C TYR A 72 -8.67 1.67 10.89
N GLY A 73 -8.06 1.19 11.96
CA GLY A 73 -7.53 2.06 13.02
C GLY A 73 -6.44 2.99 12.53
N LEU A 74 -5.52 2.47 11.69
CA LEU A 74 -4.46 3.26 11.06
C LEU A 74 -5.04 4.42 10.23
N ILE A 75 -5.95 4.12 9.30
CA ILE A 75 -6.50 5.12 8.38
C ILE A 75 -7.35 6.16 9.13
N ASN A 76 -8.18 5.75 10.09
CA ASN A 76 -8.95 6.70 10.89
C ASN A 76 -8.07 7.64 11.70
N ARG A 77 -6.95 7.14 12.21
CA ARG A 77 -6.02 7.96 12.97
C ARG A 77 -5.30 8.98 12.07
N TRP A 78 -4.83 8.54 10.89
CA TRP A 78 -4.27 9.46 9.89
C TRP A 78 -5.27 10.51 9.42
N LYS A 79 -6.52 10.11 9.15
CA LYS A 79 -7.60 11.05 8.80
C LYS A 79 -7.76 12.13 9.87
N ARG A 80 -7.83 11.73 11.15
CA ARG A 80 -7.96 12.68 12.27
C ARG A 80 -6.78 13.64 12.34
N ILE A 81 -5.55 13.12 12.26
CA ILE A 81 -4.32 13.93 12.29
C ILE A 81 -4.30 14.92 11.11
N ALA A 82 -4.62 14.48 9.92
CA ALA A 82 -4.66 15.33 8.73
C ALA A 82 -5.67 16.48 8.90
N LEU A 83 -6.89 16.18 9.34
CA LEU A 83 -7.92 17.20 9.58
C LEU A 83 -7.49 18.21 10.66
N GLN A 84 -6.87 17.75 11.75
CA GLN A 84 -6.33 18.62 12.80
C GLN A 84 -5.22 19.55 12.29
N LYS A 85 -4.50 19.13 11.27
CA LYS A 85 -3.46 19.94 10.58
C LYS A 85 -3.99 20.80 9.43
N GLY A 86 -5.31 20.87 9.26
CA GLY A 86 -5.94 21.69 8.23
C GLY A 86 -5.94 21.09 6.82
N VAL A 87 -5.62 19.79 6.67
CA VAL A 87 -5.71 19.09 5.39
C VAL A 87 -7.17 18.96 5.00
N LYS A 88 -7.50 19.35 3.77
CA LYS A 88 -8.83 19.13 3.19
C LYS A 88 -8.89 17.74 2.56
N ILE A 89 -9.84 16.92 2.99
CA ILE A 89 -10.08 15.59 2.44
C ILE A 89 -11.40 15.61 1.68
N LEU A 90 -11.35 15.28 0.40
CA LEU A 90 -12.54 15.18 -0.46
C LEU A 90 -12.84 13.70 -0.68
N PHE A 91 -14.03 13.28 -0.29
CA PHE A 91 -14.55 11.94 -0.55
C PHE A 91 -15.42 11.94 -1.82
N GLU A 92 -15.61 10.76 -2.41
CA GLU A 92 -16.41 10.59 -3.65
C GLU A 92 -15.94 11.55 -4.76
N CYS A 93 -14.65 11.74 -4.83
CA CYS A 93 -14.00 12.72 -5.66
C CYS A 93 -12.81 12.08 -6.40
N PRO A 94 -13.06 11.17 -7.35
CA PRO A 94 -11.97 10.50 -8.08
C PRO A 94 -11.18 11.51 -8.90
N VAL A 95 -9.86 11.36 -8.86
CA VAL A 95 -8.95 12.00 -9.79
C VAL A 95 -8.99 11.21 -11.09
N VAL A 96 -9.24 11.90 -12.20
CA VAL A 96 -9.42 11.27 -13.51
C VAL A 96 -8.34 11.65 -14.51
N ASP A 97 -7.53 12.66 -14.19
CA ASP A 97 -6.39 13.06 -15.02
C ASP A 97 -5.42 13.98 -14.25
N LEU A 98 -4.21 14.13 -14.77
CA LEU A 98 -3.22 15.10 -14.33
C LEU A 98 -3.25 16.34 -15.21
N ILE A 99 -2.97 17.50 -14.66
CA ILE A 99 -2.81 18.75 -15.44
C ILE A 99 -1.32 18.92 -15.74
N ASN A 100 -0.97 18.75 -17.00
CA ASN A 100 0.41 19.03 -17.47
C ASN A 100 0.44 20.42 -18.11
N SER A 101 1.38 21.24 -17.67
CA SER A 101 1.65 22.54 -18.25
C SER A 101 3.16 22.71 -18.41
N LYS A 102 3.62 22.91 -19.63
CA LYS A 102 5.05 23.11 -19.95
C LYS A 102 5.94 22.00 -19.35
N ASN A 103 5.58 20.74 -19.56
CA ASN A 103 6.27 19.56 -19.02
C ASN A 103 6.36 19.48 -17.49
N LYS A 104 5.44 20.14 -16.80
CA LYS A 104 5.33 20.07 -15.34
C LYS A 104 3.88 19.76 -14.94
N ILE A 105 3.73 18.81 -14.03
CA ILE A 105 2.42 18.54 -13.42
C ILE A 105 2.10 19.70 -12.47
N SER A 106 0.95 20.35 -12.73
CA SER A 106 0.52 21.55 -12.04
C SER A 106 -0.83 21.39 -11.34
N GLY A 107 -1.35 20.18 -11.29
CA GLY A 107 -2.61 19.87 -10.63
C GLY A 107 -3.25 18.59 -11.13
N VAL A 108 -4.52 18.42 -10.80
CA VAL A 108 -5.32 17.26 -11.15
C VAL A 108 -6.68 17.67 -11.69
N VAL A 109 -7.26 16.82 -12.52
CA VAL A 109 -8.66 16.88 -12.90
C VAL A 109 -9.43 15.89 -12.05
N ILE A 110 -10.44 16.37 -11.36
CA ILE A 110 -11.33 15.55 -10.53
C ILE A 110 -12.72 15.44 -11.17
N ASN A 111 -13.40 14.36 -10.87
CA ASN A 111 -14.85 14.24 -11.14
C ASN A 111 -15.59 14.44 -9.80
N TYR A 112 -16.25 15.55 -9.66
CA TYR A 112 -17.01 15.88 -8.46
C TYR A 112 -18.45 16.27 -8.82
N LYS A 113 -19.43 15.56 -8.28
CA LYS A 113 -20.86 15.75 -8.60
C LYS A 113 -21.14 15.77 -10.12
N ASN A 114 -20.57 14.80 -10.83
CA ASN A 114 -20.66 14.66 -12.30
C ASN A 114 -20.08 15.84 -13.11
N GLN A 115 -19.24 16.65 -12.51
CA GLN A 115 -18.54 17.73 -13.19
C GLN A 115 -17.03 17.51 -13.14
N ARG A 116 -16.36 17.74 -14.28
CA ARG A 116 -14.89 17.76 -14.33
C ARG A 116 -14.39 19.12 -13.85
N ILE A 117 -13.63 19.11 -12.76
CA ILE A 117 -13.08 20.32 -12.13
C ILE A 117 -11.56 20.22 -12.13
N LYS A 118 -10.89 21.29 -12.48
CA LYS A 118 -9.43 21.42 -12.40
C LYS A 118 -9.03 21.95 -11.02
N LEU A 119 -8.17 21.23 -10.32
CA LEU A 119 -7.53 21.69 -9.08
C LEU A 119 -6.05 21.89 -9.33
N PHE A 120 -5.57 23.11 -9.16
CA PHE A 120 -4.18 23.47 -9.36
C PHE A 120 -3.38 23.33 -8.05
N SER A 121 -2.14 22.90 -8.16
CA SER A 121 -1.22 22.73 -7.04
C SER A 121 0.23 22.92 -7.47
N LYS A 122 1.12 23.18 -6.52
CA LYS A 122 2.57 23.25 -6.77
C LYS A 122 3.17 21.88 -7.06
N SER A 123 2.61 20.83 -6.51
CA SER A 123 3.02 19.43 -6.70
C SER A 123 1.85 18.49 -6.47
N VAL A 124 1.92 17.31 -7.06
CA VAL A 124 0.96 16.22 -6.90
C VAL A 124 1.70 14.98 -6.39
N ILE A 125 1.18 14.35 -5.37
CA ILE A 125 1.66 13.06 -4.87
C ILE A 125 0.61 12.01 -5.24
N LEU A 126 1.00 11.03 -6.06
CA LEU A 126 0.19 9.87 -6.36
C LEU A 126 0.39 8.82 -5.26
N ALA A 127 -0.66 8.55 -4.51
CA ALA A 127 -0.68 7.57 -3.42
C ALA A 127 -1.90 6.64 -3.54
N CYS A 128 -2.26 6.31 -4.78
CA CYS A 128 -3.49 5.61 -5.15
C CYS A 128 -3.32 4.09 -5.31
N GLY A 129 -2.19 3.55 -4.87
CA GLY A 129 -1.93 2.11 -4.90
C GLY A 129 -1.47 1.61 -6.26
N SER A 130 -1.59 0.31 -6.45
CA SER A 130 -1.16 -0.42 -7.63
C SER A 130 -2.36 -0.87 -8.47
N PHE A 131 -2.24 -2.00 -9.17
CA PHE A 131 -3.26 -2.49 -10.12
C PHE A 131 -3.83 -3.87 -9.78
N GLU A 132 -3.60 -4.35 -8.57
CA GLU A 132 -3.99 -5.72 -8.19
C GLU A 132 -5.49 -6.00 -8.31
N SER A 133 -6.34 -4.97 -8.29
CA SER A 133 -7.79 -5.09 -8.48
C SER A 133 -8.22 -5.00 -9.94
N ASN A 134 -7.29 -4.76 -10.87
CA ASN A 134 -7.59 -4.65 -12.30
C ASN A 134 -7.27 -5.98 -13.02
N PRO A 135 -8.29 -6.77 -13.45
CA PRO A 135 -8.09 -8.04 -14.12
C PRO A 135 -7.26 -7.95 -15.41
N GLU A 136 -7.46 -6.87 -16.18
CA GLU A 136 -6.76 -6.67 -17.44
C GLU A 136 -5.27 -6.38 -17.23
N MET A 137 -4.96 -5.52 -16.26
CA MET A 137 -3.56 -5.25 -15.91
C MET A 137 -2.89 -6.48 -15.31
N ARG A 138 -3.59 -7.26 -14.48
CA ARG A 138 -3.05 -8.54 -13.99
C ARG A 138 -2.75 -9.50 -15.15
N ALA A 139 -3.68 -9.68 -16.07
CA ALA A 139 -3.46 -10.53 -17.23
C ALA A 139 -2.27 -10.04 -18.07
N LYS A 140 -2.17 -8.74 -18.27
CA LYS A 140 -1.11 -8.12 -19.09
C LYS A 140 0.28 -8.27 -18.45
N PHE A 141 0.42 -8.06 -17.16
CA PHE A 141 1.73 -7.98 -16.50
C PHE A 141 2.12 -9.28 -15.79
N LEU A 142 1.16 -10.00 -15.22
CA LEU A 142 1.40 -11.24 -14.46
C LEU A 142 1.08 -12.50 -15.27
N GLY A 143 0.37 -12.37 -16.40
CA GLY A 143 -0.06 -13.46 -17.26
C GLY A 143 -1.54 -13.78 -17.13
N GLU A 144 -2.10 -14.43 -18.16
CA GLU A 144 -3.55 -14.63 -18.32
C GLU A 144 -4.20 -15.37 -17.14
N ASN A 145 -3.48 -16.30 -16.52
CA ASN A 145 -3.98 -17.06 -15.37
C ASN A 145 -4.33 -16.18 -14.16
N TRP A 146 -3.79 -14.96 -14.10
CA TRP A 146 -4.04 -14.01 -13.02
C TRP A 146 -5.31 -13.16 -13.21
N ARG A 147 -5.94 -13.24 -14.36
CA ARG A 147 -7.16 -12.48 -14.67
C ARG A 147 -8.26 -12.71 -13.65
N ASN A 148 -8.53 -13.94 -13.32
CA ASN A 148 -9.70 -14.38 -12.54
C ASN A 148 -9.36 -14.75 -11.10
N ILE A 149 -8.20 -14.39 -10.59
CA ILE A 149 -7.84 -14.66 -9.19
C ILE A 149 -8.73 -13.86 -8.23
N LYS A 150 -8.91 -14.41 -7.04
CA LYS A 150 -9.55 -13.71 -5.94
C LYS A 150 -8.53 -12.91 -5.17
N LEU A 151 -8.85 -11.64 -4.94
CA LEU A 151 -7.93 -10.71 -4.30
C LEU A 151 -8.16 -10.68 -2.78
N ARG A 152 -7.09 -10.81 -2.03
CA ARG A 152 -7.09 -10.47 -0.61
C ARG A 152 -6.82 -8.97 -0.48
N GLY A 153 -7.87 -8.17 -0.53
CA GLY A 153 -7.79 -6.72 -0.53
C GLY A 153 -9.09 -6.09 -1.04
N VAL A 154 -9.03 -4.79 -1.22
CA VAL A 154 -10.18 -3.97 -1.65
C VAL A 154 -10.25 -3.83 -3.19
N PRO A 155 -11.43 -3.55 -3.76
CA PRO A 155 -11.61 -3.46 -5.21
C PRO A 155 -11.12 -2.15 -5.84
N HIS A 156 -10.34 -1.33 -5.12
CA HIS A 156 -10.07 0.05 -5.52
C HIS A 156 -8.65 0.31 -6.06
N ASN A 157 -7.75 -0.66 -5.99
CA ASN A 157 -6.40 -0.53 -6.56
C ASN A 157 -6.42 -1.01 -8.02
N THR A 158 -6.90 -0.17 -8.90
CA THR A 158 -7.22 -0.50 -10.30
C THR A 158 -6.21 0.05 -11.31
N GLY A 159 -5.15 0.72 -10.83
CA GLY A 159 -4.04 1.16 -11.67
C GLY A 159 -4.20 2.53 -12.32
N GLU A 160 -5.30 3.23 -12.10
CA GLU A 160 -5.53 4.52 -12.76
C GLU A 160 -4.42 5.56 -12.49
N GLY A 161 -3.86 5.56 -11.28
CA GLY A 161 -2.75 6.46 -10.98
C GLY A 161 -1.48 6.16 -11.77
N LEU A 162 -1.19 4.88 -11.99
CA LEU A 162 -0.07 4.44 -12.81
C LEU A 162 -0.29 4.83 -14.27
N GLU A 163 -1.49 4.55 -14.81
CA GLU A 163 -1.84 4.93 -16.18
C GLU A 163 -1.79 6.43 -16.41
N MET A 164 -2.34 7.23 -15.49
CA MET A 164 -2.23 8.69 -15.56
C MET A 164 -0.78 9.15 -15.59
N ALA A 165 0.07 8.60 -14.73
CA ALA A 165 1.49 8.97 -14.70
C ALA A 165 2.19 8.63 -16.04
N ILE A 166 1.97 7.43 -16.57
CA ILE A 166 2.56 6.96 -17.82
C ILE A 166 2.08 7.82 -18.99
N ASN A 167 0.80 8.14 -19.06
CA ASN A 167 0.22 8.99 -20.09
C ASN A 167 0.80 10.41 -20.08
N HIS A 168 1.34 10.85 -18.97
CA HIS A 168 2.06 12.13 -18.83
C HIS A 168 3.58 11.99 -18.87
N GLY A 169 4.11 10.86 -19.33
CA GLY A 169 5.53 10.65 -19.63
C GLY A 169 6.35 10.03 -18.50
N ALA A 170 5.73 9.49 -17.47
CA ALA A 170 6.44 8.69 -16.48
C ALA A 170 6.90 7.36 -17.11
N ILE A 171 8.09 6.93 -16.74
CA ILE A 171 8.67 5.68 -17.21
C ILE A 171 8.36 4.60 -16.18
N PRO A 172 7.69 3.49 -16.57
CA PRO A 172 7.55 2.33 -15.70
C PRO A 172 8.93 1.83 -15.28
N TYR A 173 9.08 1.56 -14.00
CA TYR A 173 10.34 1.08 -13.44
C TYR A 173 10.10 -0.21 -12.65
N ASP A 174 11.13 -1.07 -12.59
CA ASP A 174 11.14 -2.32 -11.87
C ASP A 174 10.28 -3.44 -12.50
N ASP A 175 10.20 -4.58 -11.85
CA ASP A 175 9.53 -5.78 -12.33
C ASP A 175 8.03 -5.77 -12.00
N TRP A 176 7.22 -5.64 -13.02
CA TRP A 176 5.75 -5.68 -12.90
C TRP A 176 5.18 -7.09 -13.10
N SER A 177 6.04 -8.09 -13.32
CA SER A 177 5.63 -9.48 -13.60
C SER A 177 5.53 -10.34 -12.35
N THR A 178 5.84 -9.80 -11.16
CA THR A 178 5.80 -10.52 -9.90
C THR A 178 4.82 -9.91 -8.91
N CYS A 179 4.27 -10.74 -8.03
CA CYS A 179 3.41 -10.29 -6.95
C CYS A 179 3.46 -11.26 -5.76
N HIS A 180 3.08 -10.76 -4.59
CA HIS A 180 2.82 -11.61 -3.45
C HIS A 180 1.50 -12.37 -3.65
N SER A 181 1.54 -13.69 -3.47
CA SER A 181 0.36 -14.54 -3.54
C SER A 181 0.25 -15.43 -2.31
N SER A 182 -0.97 -15.79 -1.97
CA SER A 182 -1.25 -16.77 -0.92
C SER A 182 -2.42 -17.65 -1.33
N PRO A 183 -2.44 -18.94 -0.94
CA PRO A 183 -3.59 -19.80 -1.16
C PRO A 183 -4.85 -19.18 -0.58
N GLN A 184 -5.95 -19.25 -1.32
CA GLN A 184 -7.24 -18.70 -0.94
C GLN A 184 -8.34 -19.72 -1.17
N ASP A 185 -9.36 -19.72 -0.31
CA ASP A 185 -10.56 -20.54 -0.55
C ASP A 185 -11.25 -20.11 -1.84
N ILE A 186 -11.54 -21.07 -2.71
CA ILE A 186 -12.18 -20.81 -4.00
C ILE A 186 -13.60 -20.23 -3.85
N ASN A 187 -14.25 -20.46 -2.73
CA ASN A 187 -15.62 -19.97 -2.46
C ASN A 187 -15.64 -18.57 -1.83
N ARG A 188 -14.49 -18.01 -1.48
CA ARG A 188 -14.46 -16.65 -0.94
C ARG A 188 -14.95 -15.61 -1.95
N PRO A 189 -15.46 -14.45 -1.51
CA PRO A 189 -15.75 -13.31 -2.39
C PRO A 189 -14.52 -12.88 -3.20
N PRO A 190 -14.71 -12.23 -4.36
CA PRO A 190 -13.59 -11.76 -5.20
C PRO A 190 -12.70 -10.74 -4.51
N TYR A 191 -13.22 -10.01 -3.53
CA TYR A 191 -12.52 -9.01 -2.71
C TYR A 191 -12.87 -9.17 -1.24
N ASP A 192 -12.08 -8.57 -0.37
CA ASP A 192 -12.43 -8.44 1.04
C ASP A 192 -13.58 -7.44 1.19
N LEU A 193 -14.64 -7.86 1.89
CA LEU A 193 -15.82 -7.03 2.12
C LEU A 193 -15.68 -6.29 3.47
N PRO A 194 -15.92 -4.98 3.51
CA PRO A 194 -15.88 -4.23 4.75
C PRO A 194 -16.83 -4.80 5.81
N GLY A 195 -16.31 -5.10 6.98
CA GLY A 195 -17.09 -5.58 8.12
C GLY A 195 -17.49 -7.07 8.12
N ILE A 196 -17.27 -7.79 7.02
CA ILE A 196 -17.64 -9.21 6.89
C ILE A 196 -16.44 -10.14 7.04
N ASN A 197 -15.27 -9.68 6.62
CA ASN A 197 -14.07 -10.51 6.62
C ASN A 197 -13.19 -10.23 7.83
N LYS A 198 -13.19 -11.15 8.73
CA LYS A 198 -11.98 -11.45 9.47
C LYS A 198 -11.06 -12.13 8.46
N SER A 199 -9.99 -11.46 8.08
CA SER A 199 -9.02 -11.95 7.08
C SER A 199 -8.42 -13.34 7.40
N GLY A 200 -8.69 -13.88 8.58
CA GLY A 200 -8.34 -15.22 8.99
C GLY A 200 -9.33 -16.32 8.60
N ASP A 201 -10.56 -15.99 8.21
CA ASP A 201 -11.61 -16.99 8.01
C ASP A 201 -11.47 -17.70 6.64
N TYR A 202 -10.69 -17.14 5.71
CA TYR A 202 -10.48 -17.68 4.37
C TYR A 202 -9.04 -18.13 4.10
N TRP A 203 -8.19 -18.10 5.10
CA TRP A 203 -6.85 -18.67 4.94
C TRP A 203 -6.96 -20.19 4.98
N SER A 204 -6.35 -20.82 3.99
CA SER A 204 -6.12 -22.25 4.08
C SER A 204 -5.29 -22.55 5.34
N ARG A 205 -5.85 -23.29 6.27
CA ARG A 205 -5.11 -23.82 7.42
C ARG A 205 -4.09 -24.89 7.03
N TYR A 206 -3.96 -25.17 5.74
CA TYR A 206 -3.16 -26.23 5.15
C TYR A 206 -2.02 -25.72 4.28
N ALA A 207 -1.63 -24.44 4.41
CA ALA A 207 -0.43 -23.90 3.78
C ALA A 207 0.75 -23.94 4.73
#